data_f8102da9745f4e24b55b7ca14927a864
#
_entry.id   f8102da9745f4e24b55b7ca14927a864
#
_cell.length_a   1.000
_cell.length_b   1.000
_cell.length_c   1.000
_cell.angle_alpha   90.00
_cell.angle_beta   90.00
_cell.angle_gamma   90.00
#
_symmetry.space_group_name_H-M   'P 1'
#
loop_
_entity.id
_entity.type
_entity.pdbx_description
1 polymer ?
#
loop_
_entity_poly.entity_id
_entity_poly.type
_entity_poly.pdbx_seq_one_letter_code
_entity_poly.pdbx_strand_id
1 'polypeptide(L)'
;VGTAVRRALDLLGGAGRFVTPGERIVLKPNLLVASAADKAVTTHPAVFAAVATVLAEAGADLAWGDSPGFGSALGAGKRAGIAQAADELGMPVADFEHGRTIPFADGGLIKQFTIAEGVAAADGLVSLPKLKTHALTRMTGAVKNQFGCIPGLLKGEFHTRMPDVERFSQMLVDLNRLLRPRLFVMDAVVAMEGNGPRGGDPRQVGVLLVSDDPVAVDALGCRIMSLDPALVDTVVYGDKWGLGSASDVEVLGDELPVLTDYRVNRAPASTTRRLGSSLGKRLLAPRPYIIAERCTRCGTCVHVCPVDPKAVDWQRDGDHRVPPVHDYDRCIRCYCCQEMCPERAIEVKTPFLGRLIRR
;
A
#
# COMPACT_ATOMS: atom_id res chain seq x y z
N VAL A 1 -6.18 7.37 -20.95
CA VAL A 1 -5.46 6.37 -20.15
C VAL A 1 -5.00 5.20 -21.01
N GLY A 2 -5.87 4.58 -21.81
CA GLY A 2 -5.50 3.43 -22.66
C GLY A 2 -4.31 3.70 -23.58
N THR A 3 -4.30 4.82 -24.29
CA THR A 3 -3.17 5.22 -25.15
C THR A 3 -1.87 5.38 -24.36
N ALA A 4 -1.95 5.94 -23.14
CA ALA A 4 -0.78 6.13 -22.28
C ALA A 4 -0.22 4.79 -21.76
N VAL A 5 -1.07 3.84 -21.38
CA VAL A 5 -0.66 2.48 -20.97
C VAL A 5 0.02 1.77 -22.13
N ARG A 6 -0.58 1.80 -23.32
CA ARG A 6 -0.02 1.17 -24.52
C ARG A 6 1.36 1.76 -24.86
N ARG A 7 1.46 3.11 -24.95
CA ARG A 7 2.72 3.80 -25.20
C ARG A 7 3.80 3.44 -24.18
N ALA A 8 3.45 3.39 -22.89
CA ALA A 8 4.41 3.04 -21.84
C ALA A 8 4.92 1.60 -21.97
N LEU A 9 4.03 0.65 -22.30
CA LEU A 9 4.43 -0.73 -22.55
C LEU A 9 5.29 -0.86 -23.83
N ASP A 10 4.95 -0.12 -24.89
CA ASP A 10 5.73 -0.12 -26.15
C ASP A 10 7.17 0.39 -25.91
N LEU A 11 7.33 1.44 -25.08
CA LEU A 11 8.65 1.95 -24.66
C LEU A 11 9.48 0.91 -23.89
N LEU A 12 8.82 -0.03 -23.23
CA LEU A 12 9.46 -1.12 -22.48
C LEU A 12 9.63 -2.41 -23.32
N GLY A 13 9.35 -2.38 -24.62
CA GLY A 13 9.48 -3.53 -25.52
C GLY A 13 8.19 -4.30 -25.77
N GLY A 14 7.04 -3.74 -25.40
CA GLY A 14 5.71 -4.29 -25.64
C GLY A 14 5.20 -5.25 -24.57
N ALA A 15 3.89 -5.51 -24.56
CA ALA A 15 3.23 -6.38 -23.59
C ALA A 15 3.78 -7.82 -23.60
N GLY A 16 4.19 -8.32 -24.76
CA GLY A 16 4.77 -9.67 -24.93
C GLY A 16 6.10 -9.90 -24.17
N ARG A 17 6.74 -8.83 -23.66
CA ARG A 17 7.87 -8.96 -22.74
C ARG A 17 7.43 -9.47 -21.35
N PHE A 18 6.19 -9.21 -20.97
CA PHE A 18 5.70 -9.43 -19.60
C PHE A 18 4.75 -10.62 -19.50
N VAL A 19 4.08 -10.99 -20.58
CA VAL A 19 3.11 -12.09 -20.63
C VAL A 19 3.27 -12.88 -21.91
N THR A 20 2.96 -14.19 -21.82
CA THR A 20 2.93 -15.12 -22.96
C THR A 20 1.49 -15.57 -23.21
N PRO A 21 1.06 -15.81 -24.47
CA PRO A 21 -0.28 -16.30 -24.74
C PRO A 21 -0.64 -17.57 -23.97
N GLY A 22 -1.83 -17.58 -23.35
CA GLY A 22 -2.32 -18.69 -22.54
C GLY A 22 -1.83 -18.73 -21.08
N GLU A 23 -0.91 -17.84 -20.67
CA GLU A 23 -0.52 -17.73 -19.27
C GLU A 23 -1.64 -17.15 -18.41
N ARG A 24 -1.84 -17.72 -17.23
CA ARG A 24 -2.76 -17.25 -16.21
C ARG A 24 -2.11 -16.12 -15.41
N ILE A 25 -2.53 -14.90 -15.67
CA ILE A 25 -1.97 -13.69 -15.05
C ILE A 25 -2.98 -13.09 -14.07
N VAL A 26 -2.54 -12.85 -12.85
CA VAL A 26 -3.34 -12.09 -11.88
C VAL A 26 -3.00 -10.62 -11.95
N LEU A 27 -3.99 -9.79 -12.26
CA LEU A 27 -3.92 -8.35 -12.09
C LEU A 27 -4.26 -7.99 -10.65
N LYS A 28 -3.30 -7.41 -9.95
CA LYS A 28 -3.48 -7.00 -8.55
C LYS A 28 -3.59 -5.48 -8.42
N PRO A 29 -4.81 -4.90 -8.41
CA PRO A 29 -4.98 -3.50 -8.08
C PRO A 29 -4.63 -3.23 -6.61
N ASN A 30 -4.59 -1.96 -6.23
CA ASN A 30 -4.62 -1.52 -4.83
C ASN A 30 -6.06 -1.26 -4.44
N LEU A 31 -6.65 -2.08 -3.58
CA LEU A 31 -8.04 -1.88 -3.11
C LEU A 31 -8.12 -1.29 -1.70
N LEU A 32 -7.24 -1.67 -0.79
CA LEU A 32 -7.17 -1.26 0.62
C LEU A 32 -8.48 -1.50 1.39
N VAL A 33 -9.55 -0.80 1.01
CA VAL A 33 -10.93 -0.94 1.53
C VAL A 33 -11.92 -0.53 0.44
N ALA A 34 -13.20 -0.88 0.61
CA ALA A 34 -14.27 -0.41 -0.25
C ALA A 34 -14.32 1.13 -0.28
N SER A 35 -13.98 1.72 -1.42
CA SER A 35 -13.92 3.18 -1.61
C SER A 35 -14.27 3.52 -3.06
N ALA A 36 -14.96 4.66 -3.26
CA ALA A 36 -15.22 5.15 -4.61
C ALA A 36 -13.93 5.64 -5.26
N ALA A 37 -13.83 5.53 -6.59
CA ALA A 37 -12.63 5.83 -7.35
C ALA A 37 -12.16 7.28 -7.21
N ASP A 38 -13.10 8.23 -7.07
CA ASP A 38 -12.83 9.68 -6.89
C ASP A 38 -12.07 10.01 -5.60
N LYS A 39 -12.04 9.09 -4.63
CA LYS A 39 -11.31 9.26 -3.36
C LYS A 39 -9.81 8.98 -3.47
N ALA A 40 -9.33 8.51 -4.61
CA ALA A 40 -7.93 8.13 -4.85
C ALA A 40 -7.35 7.14 -3.82
N VAL A 41 -8.21 6.35 -3.17
CA VAL A 41 -7.83 5.28 -2.22
C VAL A 41 -7.40 4.04 -2.98
N THR A 42 -8.09 3.73 -4.09
CA THR A 42 -7.91 2.54 -4.91
C THR A 42 -7.26 2.87 -6.25
N THR A 43 -6.71 1.88 -6.92
CA THR A 43 -6.41 1.98 -8.35
C THR A 43 -7.66 2.40 -9.11
N HIS A 44 -7.54 3.33 -10.04
CA HIS A 44 -8.68 3.81 -10.83
C HIS A 44 -9.12 2.74 -11.85
N PRO A 45 -10.44 2.48 -12.00
CA PRO A 45 -10.93 1.44 -12.91
C PRO A 45 -10.48 1.64 -14.36
N ALA A 46 -10.35 2.88 -14.83
CA ALA A 46 -9.85 3.14 -16.19
C ALA A 46 -8.37 2.74 -16.38
N VAL A 47 -7.54 2.80 -15.33
CA VAL A 47 -6.15 2.29 -15.39
C VAL A 47 -6.18 0.76 -15.39
N PHE A 48 -6.99 0.15 -14.52
CA PHE A 48 -7.18 -1.29 -14.47
C PHE A 48 -7.64 -1.84 -15.83
N ALA A 49 -8.72 -1.30 -16.40
CA ALA A 49 -9.24 -1.72 -17.69
C ALA A 49 -8.22 -1.56 -18.82
N ALA A 50 -7.49 -0.44 -18.85
CA ALA A 50 -6.49 -0.19 -19.89
C ALA A 50 -5.35 -1.22 -19.86
N VAL A 51 -4.84 -1.57 -18.66
CA VAL A 51 -3.80 -2.60 -18.52
C VAL A 51 -4.36 -3.97 -18.88
N ALA A 52 -5.55 -4.33 -18.36
CA ALA A 52 -6.21 -5.60 -18.65
C ALA A 52 -6.42 -5.79 -20.17
N THR A 53 -6.91 -4.76 -20.87
CA THR A 53 -7.12 -4.82 -22.33
C THR A 53 -5.81 -5.12 -23.06
N VAL A 54 -4.71 -4.41 -22.73
CA VAL A 54 -3.43 -4.60 -23.44
C VAL A 54 -2.84 -5.99 -23.19
N LEU A 55 -2.95 -6.50 -21.96
CA LEU A 55 -2.45 -7.84 -21.64
C LEU A 55 -3.32 -8.96 -22.22
N ALA A 56 -4.65 -8.75 -22.28
CA ALA A 56 -5.56 -9.69 -22.96
C ALA A 56 -5.30 -9.74 -24.48
N GLU A 57 -5.05 -8.59 -25.12
CA GLU A 57 -4.64 -8.53 -26.53
C GLU A 57 -3.32 -9.23 -26.80
N ALA A 58 -2.42 -9.29 -25.80
CA ALA A 58 -1.19 -10.08 -25.85
C ALA A 58 -1.42 -11.58 -25.59
N GLY A 59 -2.67 -12.01 -25.37
CA GLY A 59 -3.09 -13.40 -25.25
C GLY A 59 -3.07 -13.97 -23.83
N ALA A 60 -2.87 -13.17 -22.78
CA ALA A 60 -2.91 -13.64 -21.41
C ALA A 60 -4.33 -14.00 -20.96
N ASP A 61 -4.46 -15.07 -20.17
CA ASP A 61 -5.69 -15.42 -19.45
C ASP A 61 -5.71 -14.67 -18.10
N LEU A 62 -6.61 -13.69 -17.97
CA LEU A 62 -6.56 -12.73 -16.88
C LEU A 62 -7.58 -13.04 -15.77
N ALA A 63 -7.10 -12.97 -14.53
CA ALA A 63 -7.93 -12.88 -13.33
C ALA A 63 -7.50 -11.66 -12.51
N TRP A 64 -8.31 -11.24 -11.53
CA TRP A 64 -7.97 -10.08 -10.73
C TRP A 64 -8.31 -10.28 -9.25
N GLY A 65 -7.63 -9.58 -8.37
CA GLY A 65 -7.95 -9.58 -6.95
C GLY A 65 -6.98 -8.77 -6.10
N ASP A 66 -7.36 -8.62 -4.84
CA ASP A 66 -6.57 -8.04 -3.75
C ASP A 66 -7.14 -8.56 -2.43
N SER A 67 -6.35 -8.60 -1.37
CA SER A 67 -6.87 -8.79 -0.02
C SER A 67 -6.97 -7.44 0.67
N PRO A 68 -8.16 -6.79 0.70
CA PRO A 68 -8.33 -5.52 1.39
C PRO A 68 -8.13 -5.67 2.90
N GLY A 69 -7.97 -4.55 3.60
CA GLY A 69 -7.84 -4.56 5.06
C GLY A 69 -9.15 -4.89 5.78
N PHE A 70 -10.28 -4.78 5.07
CA PHE A 70 -11.62 -5.13 5.56
C PHE A 70 -12.55 -5.47 4.39
N GLY A 71 -13.34 -6.54 4.54
CA GLY A 71 -14.24 -7.03 3.49
C GLY A 71 -13.53 -7.92 2.46
N SER A 72 -14.19 -8.16 1.32
CA SER A 72 -13.69 -9.01 0.24
C SER A 72 -13.15 -8.22 -0.95
N ALA A 73 -12.36 -8.86 -1.81
CA ALA A 73 -11.89 -8.33 -3.08
C ALA A 73 -13.07 -7.83 -3.94
N LEU A 74 -14.09 -8.67 -4.08
CA LEU A 74 -15.28 -8.35 -4.87
C LEU A 74 -16.04 -7.15 -4.31
N GLY A 75 -16.25 -7.07 -2.98
CA GLY A 75 -16.94 -5.96 -2.33
C GLY A 75 -16.21 -4.64 -2.50
N ALA A 76 -14.89 -4.63 -2.30
CA ALA A 76 -14.05 -3.46 -2.51
C ALA A 76 -13.98 -3.08 -4.00
N GLY A 77 -13.85 -4.06 -4.90
CA GLY A 77 -13.82 -3.86 -6.34
C GLY A 77 -15.12 -3.30 -6.91
N LYS A 78 -16.29 -3.74 -6.42
CA LYS A 78 -17.61 -3.15 -6.80
C LYS A 78 -17.66 -1.67 -6.43
N ARG A 79 -17.24 -1.31 -5.23
CA ARG A 79 -17.27 0.09 -4.79
C ARG A 79 -16.27 0.97 -5.54
N ALA A 80 -15.14 0.41 -5.97
CA ALA A 80 -14.11 1.10 -6.75
C ALA A 80 -14.42 1.17 -8.26
N GLY A 81 -15.41 0.42 -8.76
CA GLY A 81 -15.70 0.29 -10.19
C GLY A 81 -14.79 -0.72 -10.93
N ILE A 82 -13.87 -1.36 -10.23
CA ILE A 82 -12.94 -2.36 -10.80
C ILE A 82 -13.67 -3.65 -11.16
N ALA A 83 -14.61 -4.10 -10.32
CA ALA A 83 -15.38 -5.31 -10.61
C ALA A 83 -16.20 -5.15 -11.90
N GLN A 84 -16.83 -3.99 -12.12
CA GLN A 84 -17.53 -3.71 -13.38
C GLN A 84 -16.57 -3.77 -14.58
N ALA A 85 -15.42 -3.11 -14.50
CA ALA A 85 -14.43 -3.13 -15.57
C ALA A 85 -13.88 -4.55 -15.86
N ALA A 86 -13.75 -5.38 -14.83
CA ALA A 86 -13.34 -6.77 -14.96
C ALA A 86 -14.45 -7.63 -15.60
N ASP A 87 -15.71 -7.45 -15.18
CA ASP A 87 -16.86 -8.16 -15.74
C ASP A 87 -17.03 -7.86 -17.25
N GLU A 88 -16.84 -6.59 -17.67
CA GLU A 88 -16.87 -6.18 -19.09
C GLU A 88 -15.76 -6.87 -19.92
N LEU A 89 -14.68 -7.29 -19.30
CA LEU A 89 -13.55 -8.01 -19.93
C LEU A 89 -13.60 -9.54 -19.69
N GLY A 90 -14.64 -10.05 -19.03
CA GLY A 90 -14.78 -11.47 -18.73
C GLY A 90 -13.77 -12.00 -17.72
N MET A 91 -13.17 -11.14 -16.89
CA MET A 91 -12.13 -11.51 -15.93
C MET A 91 -12.72 -12.01 -14.61
N PRO A 92 -12.47 -13.26 -14.19
CA PRO A 92 -12.91 -13.77 -12.89
C PRO A 92 -12.11 -13.13 -11.74
N VAL A 93 -12.73 -13.15 -10.54
CA VAL A 93 -12.06 -12.81 -9.29
C VAL A 93 -11.18 -13.99 -8.87
N ALA A 94 -9.89 -13.74 -8.65
CA ALA A 94 -8.95 -14.71 -8.10
C ALA A 94 -9.17 -14.89 -6.59
N ASP A 95 -8.81 -16.05 -6.05
CA ASP A 95 -8.96 -16.35 -4.61
C ASP A 95 -7.90 -15.60 -3.80
N PHE A 96 -8.32 -14.56 -3.08
CA PHE A 96 -7.54 -13.79 -2.11
C PHE A 96 -8.00 -14.02 -0.66
N GLU A 97 -8.90 -14.97 -0.43
CA GLU A 97 -9.44 -15.30 0.90
C GLU A 97 -8.68 -16.47 1.54
N HIS A 98 -8.36 -17.49 0.74
CA HIS A 98 -7.56 -18.63 1.17
C HIS A 98 -6.08 -18.41 0.85
N GLY A 99 -5.21 -19.14 1.56
CA GLY A 99 -3.77 -18.99 1.38
C GLY A 99 -3.01 -20.28 1.45
N ARG A 100 -1.90 -20.30 0.71
CA ARG A 100 -0.92 -21.39 0.71
C ARG A 100 0.38 -20.90 1.32
N THR A 101 0.94 -21.66 2.26
CA THR A 101 2.27 -21.37 2.81
C THR A 101 3.35 -21.76 1.81
N ILE A 102 4.18 -20.80 1.44
CA ILE A 102 5.29 -20.96 0.51
C ILE A 102 6.60 -20.73 1.27
N PRO A 103 7.52 -21.70 1.30
CA PRO A 103 8.85 -21.50 1.87
C PRO A 103 9.67 -20.52 1.02
N PHE A 104 10.51 -19.74 1.70
CA PHE A 104 11.39 -18.76 1.07
C PHE A 104 12.78 -18.80 1.72
N ALA A 105 13.59 -19.78 1.37
CA ALA A 105 14.92 -20.00 1.94
C ALA A 105 15.83 -18.76 1.78
N ASP A 106 15.73 -18.05 0.64
CA ASP A 106 16.53 -16.87 0.30
C ASP A 106 16.05 -15.58 0.95
N GLY A 107 14.98 -15.61 1.75
CA GLY A 107 14.47 -14.43 2.47
C GLY A 107 15.54 -13.84 3.40
N GLY A 108 15.67 -12.54 3.40
CA GLY A 108 16.57 -11.83 4.31
C GLY A 108 16.07 -11.84 5.76
N LEU A 109 14.78 -11.68 5.95
CA LEU A 109 14.12 -11.64 7.26
C LEU A 109 13.06 -12.74 7.41
N ILE A 110 12.27 -13.02 6.38
CA ILE A 110 11.14 -13.95 6.41
C ILE A 110 11.47 -15.20 5.60
N LYS A 111 11.30 -16.38 6.23
CA LYS A 111 11.63 -17.67 5.62
C LYS A 111 10.43 -18.43 5.04
N GLN A 112 9.23 -17.91 5.22
CA GLN A 112 8.01 -18.42 4.62
C GLN A 112 6.90 -17.37 4.66
N PHE A 113 6.02 -17.39 3.66
CA PHE A 113 4.83 -16.56 3.62
C PHE A 113 3.59 -17.41 3.31
N THR A 114 2.45 -17.03 3.88
CA THR A 114 1.15 -17.52 3.40
C THR A 114 0.65 -16.54 2.34
N ILE A 115 0.61 -17.00 1.09
CA ILE A 115 0.23 -16.23 -0.08
C ILE A 115 -1.17 -16.63 -0.53
N ALA A 116 -1.97 -15.66 -0.95
CA ALA A 116 -3.30 -15.90 -1.51
C ALA A 116 -3.27 -16.95 -2.61
N GLU A 117 -4.20 -17.91 -2.57
CA GLU A 117 -4.22 -19.07 -3.46
C GLU A 117 -4.30 -18.66 -4.93
N GLY A 118 -5.07 -17.61 -5.25
CA GLY A 118 -5.15 -17.09 -6.61
C GLY A 118 -3.83 -16.56 -7.16
N VAL A 119 -2.95 -16.03 -6.28
CA VAL A 119 -1.60 -15.61 -6.66
C VAL A 119 -0.64 -16.80 -6.74
N ALA A 120 -0.73 -17.71 -5.76
CA ALA A 120 0.15 -18.89 -5.69
C ALA A 120 -0.09 -19.89 -6.83
N ALA A 121 -1.28 -19.90 -7.42
CA ALA A 121 -1.67 -20.78 -8.53
C ALA A 121 -1.50 -20.11 -9.91
N ALA A 122 -1.21 -18.82 -9.99
CA ALA A 122 -1.02 -18.09 -11.24
C ALA A 122 0.38 -18.31 -11.81
N ASP A 123 0.50 -18.15 -13.14
CA ASP A 123 1.78 -18.22 -13.84
C ASP A 123 2.54 -16.88 -13.73
N GLY A 124 1.83 -15.78 -13.46
CA GLY A 124 2.44 -14.47 -13.24
C GLY A 124 1.52 -13.47 -12.52
N LEU A 125 2.14 -12.41 -11.99
CA LEU A 125 1.49 -11.34 -11.27
C LEU A 125 1.85 -10.00 -11.91
N VAL A 126 0.83 -9.17 -12.17
CA VAL A 126 0.97 -7.78 -12.61
C VAL A 126 0.35 -6.88 -11.53
N SER A 127 1.14 -5.94 -11.02
CA SER A 127 0.77 -5.08 -9.91
C SER A 127 0.34 -3.70 -10.40
N LEU A 128 -0.82 -3.21 -9.89
CA LEU A 128 -1.37 -1.90 -10.22
C LEU A 128 -1.43 -1.04 -8.95
N PRO A 129 -0.28 -0.57 -8.43
CA PRO A 129 -0.23 0.25 -7.22
C PRO A 129 -0.88 1.62 -7.43
N LYS A 130 -1.23 2.28 -6.32
CA LYS A 130 -1.74 3.66 -6.27
C LYS A 130 -0.73 4.54 -5.55
N LEU A 131 -0.35 5.66 -6.15
CA LEU A 131 0.52 6.64 -5.50
C LEU A 131 -0.24 7.36 -4.37
N LYS A 132 0.15 7.10 -3.11
CA LYS A 132 -0.50 7.67 -1.91
C LYS A 132 0.50 7.90 -0.80
N THR A 133 0.24 8.89 0.04
CA THR A 133 0.87 9.02 1.35
C THR A 133 0.46 7.88 2.29
N HIS A 134 1.28 7.59 3.28
CA HIS A 134 1.05 6.55 4.28
C HIS A 134 1.65 6.94 5.63
N ALA A 135 0.89 6.72 6.72
CA ALA A 135 1.32 7.10 8.06
C ALA A 135 2.56 6.32 8.53
N LEU A 136 2.65 5.01 8.27
CA LEU A 136 3.75 4.15 8.69
C LEU A 136 4.95 4.24 7.73
N THR A 137 4.73 3.97 6.44
CA THR A 137 5.78 3.82 5.41
C THR A 137 6.01 5.09 4.59
N ARG A 138 5.42 6.24 4.98
CA ARG A 138 5.42 7.55 4.29
C ARG A 138 4.64 7.57 2.98
N MET A 139 4.81 6.56 2.14
CA MET A 139 4.05 6.35 0.92
C MET A 139 3.59 4.91 0.75
N THR A 140 2.55 4.73 -0.01
CA THR A 140 2.13 3.46 -0.59
C THR A 140 2.57 3.46 -2.04
N GLY A 141 3.27 2.43 -2.46
CA GLY A 141 3.80 2.31 -3.81
C GLY A 141 3.77 0.87 -4.30
N ALA A 142 4.67 0.56 -5.22
CA ALA A 142 4.80 -0.75 -5.84
C ALA A 142 5.18 -1.84 -4.83
N VAL A 143 6.23 -1.60 -4.03
CA VAL A 143 6.70 -2.57 -3.03
C VAL A 143 5.62 -2.88 -2.01
N LYS A 144 4.94 -1.86 -1.45
CA LYS A 144 3.91 -2.08 -0.43
C LYS A 144 2.63 -2.68 -1.00
N ASN A 145 2.31 -2.50 -2.28
CA ASN A 145 1.10 -3.05 -2.87
C ASN A 145 1.01 -4.58 -2.74
N GLN A 146 2.15 -5.28 -2.73
CA GLN A 146 2.19 -6.73 -2.62
C GLN A 146 1.72 -7.25 -1.25
N PHE A 147 1.63 -6.39 -0.22
CA PHE A 147 1.08 -6.79 1.08
C PHE A 147 -0.36 -7.32 0.98
N GLY A 148 -1.11 -6.89 -0.02
CA GLY A 148 -2.43 -7.43 -0.34
C GLY A 148 -2.42 -8.84 -0.95
N CYS A 149 -1.26 -9.44 -1.22
CA CYS A 149 -1.14 -10.86 -1.57
C CYS A 149 -1.16 -11.78 -0.34
N ILE A 150 -1.10 -11.20 0.86
CA ILE A 150 -1.28 -11.92 2.12
C ILE A 150 -2.77 -11.92 2.48
N PRO A 151 -3.42 -13.10 2.64
CA PRO A 151 -4.86 -13.16 2.83
C PRO A 151 -5.30 -12.67 4.22
N GLY A 152 -6.42 -11.97 4.24
CA GLY A 152 -7.23 -11.68 5.42
C GLY A 152 -6.49 -11.10 6.62
N LEU A 153 -6.77 -11.67 7.79
CA LEU A 153 -6.28 -11.20 9.09
C LEU A 153 -4.78 -11.43 9.33
N LEU A 154 -4.12 -12.29 8.55
CA LEU A 154 -2.68 -12.53 8.66
C LEU A 154 -1.85 -11.25 8.50
N LYS A 155 -2.37 -10.25 7.78
CA LYS A 155 -1.73 -8.92 7.69
C LYS A 155 -1.59 -8.24 9.06
N GLY A 156 -2.56 -8.42 9.95
CA GLY A 156 -2.51 -7.89 11.32
C GLY A 156 -1.36 -8.49 12.14
N GLU A 157 -1.10 -9.78 11.97
CA GLU A 157 -0.01 -10.47 12.65
C GLU A 157 1.36 -9.92 12.28
N PHE A 158 1.57 -9.54 11.00
CA PHE A 158 2.83 -8.92 10.58
C PHE A 158 3.06 -7.58 11.26
N HIS A 159 2.03 -6.79 11.54
CA HIS A 159 2.17 -5.53 12.28
C HIS A 159 2.57 -5.75 13.74
N THR A 160 2.07 -6.82 14.41
CA THR A 160 2.46 -7.15 15.79
C THR A 160 3.84 -7.77 15.86
N ARG A 161 4.18 -8.65 14.92
CA ARG A 161 5.51 -9.29 14.85
C ARG A 161 6.61 -8.32 14.43
N MET A 162 6.28 -7.27 13.67
CA MET A 162 7.19 -6.27 13.11
C MET A 162 6.67 -4.85 13.37
N PRO A 163 6.63 -4.41 14.64
CA PRO A 163 6.12 -3.08 15.00
C PRO A 163 7.06 -1.96 14.57
N ASP A 164 8.30 -2.28 14.21
CA ASP A 164 9.29 -1.34 13.66
C ASP A 164 9.13 -1.23 12.14
N VAL A 165 9.07 0.01 11.63
CA VAL A 165 8.84 0.28 10.20
C VAL A 165 9.97 -0.26 9.33
N GLU A 166 11.19 -0.34 9.85
CA GLU A 166 12.35 -0.89 9.13
C GLU A 166 12.17 -2.38 8.88
N ARG A 167 11.87 -3.16 9.94
CA ARG A 167 11.62 -4.61 9.81
C ARG A 167 10.37 -4.88 8.99
N PHE A 168 9.34 -4.06 9.13
CA PHE A 168 8.14 -4.17 8.30
C PHE A 168 8.45 -3.93 6.83
N SER A 169 9.31 -2.95 6.51
CA SER A 169 9.75 -2.69 5.13
C SER A 169 10.64 -3.80 4.58
N GLN A 170 11.54 -4.36 5.38
CA GLN A 170 12.34 -5.53 5.03
C GLN A 170 11.46 -6.74 4.69
N MET A 171 10.42 -6.99 5.48
CA MET A 171 9.43 -8.04 5.19
C MET A 171 8.72 -7.80 3.86
N LEU A 172 8.33 -6.55 3.54
CA LEU A 172 7.71 -6.21 2.26
C LEU A 172 8.67 -6.43 1.08
N VAL A 173 9.96 -6.16 1.25
CA VAL A 173 10.99 -6.45 0.25
C VAL A 173 11.12 -7.96 0.04
N ASP A 174 11.20 -8.76 1.11
CA ASP A 174 11.22 -10.23 1.01
C ASP A 174 9.96 -10.77 0.30
N LEU A 175 8.79 -10.20 0.59
CA LEU A 175 7.55 -10.58 -0.07
C LEU A 175 7.61 -10.33 -1.59
N ASN A 176 8.14 -9.19 -2.03
CA ASN A 176 8.32 -8.90 -3.45
C ASN A 176 9.35 -9.83 -4.10
N ARG A 177 10.45 -10.15 -3.40
CA ARG A 177 11.47 -11.10 -3.87
C ARG A 177 10.93 -12.52 -4.04
N LEU A 178 9.96 -12.91 -3.20
CA LEU A 178 9.24 -14.19 -3.34
C LEU A 178 8.28 -14.16 -4.52
N LEU A 179 7.41 -13.14 -4.60
CA LEU A 179 6.32 -13.06 -5.57
C LEU A 179 6.78 -12.72 -6.99
N ARG A 180 7.83 -11.92 -7.13
CA ARG A 180 8.41 -11.46 -8.40
C ARG A 180 7.37 -10.98 -9.41
N PRO A 181 6.57 -9.95 -9.07
CA PRO A 181 5.64 -9.39 -10.06
C PRO A 181 6.39 -9.00 -11.32
N ARG A 182 5.82 -9.31 -12.48
CA ARG A 182 6.49 -9.10 -13.78
C ARG A 182 6.43 -7.66 -14.25
N LEU A 183 5.41 -6.93 -13.80
CA LEU A 183 5.14 -5.55 -14.22
C LEU A 183 4.44 -4.80 -13.09
N PHE A 184 4.81 -3.52 -12.95
CA PHE A 184 4.15 -2.55 -12.08
C PHE A 184 3.65 -1.39 -12.92
N VAL A 185 2.36 -1.09 -12.83
CA VAL A 185 1.74 0.08 -13.44
C VAL A 185 1.15 0.93 -12.32
N MET A 186 1.94 1.89 -11.82
CA MET A 186 1.50 2.78 -10.75
C MET A 186 0.55 3.86 -11.28
N ASP A 187 -0.66 3.84 -10.75
CA ASP A 187 -1.64 4.89 -10.98
C ASP A 187 -1.28 6.13 -10.15
N ALA A 188 -0.69 7.12 -10.79
CA ALA A 188 -0.44 8.46 -10.30
C ALA A 188 -1.21 9.52 -11.11
N VAL A 189 -2.32 9.15 -11.79
CA VAL A 189 -3.15 10.14 -12.49
C VAL A 189 -3.81 11.08 -11.47
N VAL A 190 -4.52 10.51 -10.49
CA VAL A 190 -4.98 11.23 -9.30
C VAL A 190 -4.40 10.53 -8.08
N ALA A 191 -3.31 11.05 -7.54
CA ALA A 191 -2.65 10.54 -6.34
C ALA A 191 -3.39 10.95 -5.06
N MET A 192 -2.90 10.53 -3.88
CA MET A 192 -3.44 10.99 -2.59
C MET A 192 -2.35 11.60 -1.73
N GLU A 193 -2.60 12.78 -1.19
CA GLU A 193 -1.71 13.47 -0.26
C GLU A 193 -2.29 13.62 1.15
N GLY A 194 -1.47 14.04 2.12
CA GLY A 194 -1.91 14.33 3.49
C GLY A 194 -2.09 13.09 4.36
N ASN A 195 -3.27 12.91 4.97
CA ASN A 195 -3.56 11.85 5.95
C ASN A 195 -3.87 10.48 5.29
N GLY A 196 -3.05 10.06 4.28
CA GLY A 196 -3.20 8.74 3.65
C GLY A 196 -2.91 7.56 4.60
N PRO A 197 -3.28 6.34 4.17
CA PRO A 197 -3.62 5.89 2.82
C PRO A 197 -5.11 5.92 2.46
N ARG A 198 -6.02 6.32 3.41
CA ARG A 198 -7.48 6.41 3.19
C ARG A 198 -8.01 7.81 3.46
N GLY A 199 -7.50 8.47 4.47
CA GLY A 199 -7.99 9.76 4.98
C GLY A 199 -7.38 10.99 4.33
N GLY A 200 -6.54 10.82 3.30
CA GLY A 200 -5.93 11.92 2.56
C GLY A 200 -6.86 12.57 1.53
N ASP A 201 -6.33 13.55 0.82
CA ASP A 201 -7.05 14.27 -0.22
C ASP A 201 -6.54 13.88 -1.60
N PRO A 202 -7.42 13.74 -2.61
CA PRO A 202 -7.01 13.51 -3.99
C PRO A 202 -6.13 14.66 -4.51
N ARG A 203 -5.05 14.31 -5.21
CA ARG A 203 -4.10 15.23 -5.81
C ARG A 203 -3.91 14.89 -7.28
N GLN A 204 -4.26 15.81 -8.17
CA GLN A 204 -4.00 15.66 -9.58
C GLN A 204 -2.49 15.69 -9.85
N VAL A 205 -1.97 14.63 -10.50
CA VAL A 205 -0.57 14.50 -10.92
C VAL A 205 -0.47 14.26 -12.42
N GLY A 206 -1.33 13.39 -12.97
CA GLY A 206 -1.51 13.21 -14.41
C GLY A 206 -0.56 12.22 -15.06
N VAL A 207 0.13 11.34 -14.30
CA VAL A 207 1.10 10.38 -14.86
C VAL A 207 0.80 8.93 -14.48
N LEU A 208 1.35 8.01 -15.28
CA LEU A 208 1.51 6.60 -14.95
C LEU A 208 3.01 6.31 -14.87
N LEU A 209 3.44 5.53 -13.89
CA LEU A 209 4.80 5.00 -13.81
C LEU A 209 4.74 3.50 -14.11
N VAL A 210 5.50 3.05 -15.10
CA VAL A 210 5.48 1.66 -15.58
C VAL A 210 6.89 1.10 -15.59
N SER A 211 7.11 -0.03 -14.93
CA SER A 211 8.42 -0.72 -14.89
C SER A 211 8.26 -2.16 -14.40
N ASP A 212 9.25 -3.00 -14.66
CA ASP A 212 9.46 -4.30 -13.99
C ASP A 212 10.22 -4.15 -12.65
N ASP A 213 10.78 -2.96 -12.38
CA ASP A 213 11.47 -2.63 -11.14
C ASP A 213 10.56 -1.85 -10.17
N PRO A 214 10.10 -2.47 -9.05
CA PRO A 214 9.24 -1.79 -8.08
C PRO A 214 9.96 -0.70 -7.29
N VAL A 215 11.29 -0.79 -7.13
CA VAL A 215 12.08 0.19 -6.39
C VAL A 215 12.23 1.46 -7.22
N ALA A 216 12.49 1.32 -8.53
CA ALA A 216 12.52 2.44 -9.47
C ALA A 216 11.17 3.16 -9.51
N VAL A 217 10.06 2.43 -9.60
CA VAL A 217 8.70 3.00 -9.57
C VAL A 217 8.47 3.80 -8.27
N ASP A 218 8.84 3.25 -7.12
CA ASP A 218 8.67 3.91 -5.82
C ASP A 218 9.61 5.10 -5.65
N ALA A 219 10.85 5.02 -6.14
CA ALA A 219 11.81 6.14 -6.14
C ALA A 219 11.31 7.32 -7.00
N LEU A 220 10.74 7.04 -8.19
CA LEU A 220 10.12 8.08 -9.02
C LEU A 220 8.85 8.64 -8.37
N GLY A 221 8.04 7.79 -7.73
CA GLY A 221 6.90 8.23 -6.92
C GLY A 221 7.30 9.18 -5.80
N CYS A 222 8.42 8.91 -5.13
CA CYS A 222 9.00 9.83 -4.13
C CYS A 222 9.40 11.17 -4.77
N ARG A 223 10.06 11.15 -5.93
CA ARG A 223 10.45 12.40 -6.63
C ARG A 223 9.24 13.25 -7.00
N ILE A 224 8.15 12.63 -7.48
CA ILE A 224 6.87 13.35 -7.74
C ILE A 224 6.39 14.07 -6.48
N MET A 225 6.46 13.42 -5.32
CA MET A 225 6.02 14.00 -4.03
C MET A 225 7.04 14.98 -3.43
N SER A 226 8.17 15.27 -4.07
CA SER A 226 9.31 15.96 -3.46
C SER A 226 9.71 15.32 -2.11
N LEU A 227 9.66 14.01 -2.03
CA LEU A 227 10.07 13.19 -0.89
C LEU A 227 11.43 12.55 -1.23
N ASP A 228 12.41 12.69 -0.34
CA ASP A 228 13.69 12.01 -0.51
C ASP A 228 13.49 10.48 -0.42
N PRO A 229 13.83 9.70 -1.48
CA PRO A 229 13.72 8.24 -1.46
C PRO A 229 14.49 7.59 -0.29
N ALA A 230 15.59 8.21 0.17
CA ALA A 230 16.35 7.73 1.33
C ALA A 230 15.58 7.77 2.66
N LEU A 231 14.45 8.48 2.70
CA LEU A 231 13.55 8.49 3.85
C LEU A 231 12.51 7.35 3.82
N VAL A 232 12.41 6.59 2.73
CA VAL A 232 11.39 5.54 2.52
C VAL A 232 12.05 4.18 2.64
N ASP A 233 11.84 3.52 3.77
CA ASP A 233 12.52 2.26 4.10
C ASP A 233 12.28 1.14 3.06
N THR A 234 11.10 1.10 2.40
CA THR A 234 10.85 0.13 1.33
C THR A 234 11.73 0.35 0.11
N VAL A 235 12.04 1.59 -0.22
CA VAL A 235 12.98 1.95 -1.30
C VAL A 235 14.41 1.63 -0.87
N VAL A 236 14.82 2.08 0.32
CA VAL A 236 16.19 1.86 0.86
C VAL A 236 16.53 0.38 0.93
N TYR A 237 15.64 -0.44 1.51
CA TYR A 237 15.89 -1.89 1.63
C TYR A 237 15.64 -2.64 0.33
N GLY A 238 14.76 -2.14 -0.54
CA GLY A 238 14.59 -2.68 -1.90
C GLY A 238 15.86 -2.59 -2.72
N ASP A 239 16.49 -1.42 -2.73
CA ASP A 239 17.78 -1.18 -3.39
C ASP A 239 18.90 -2.01 -2.73
N LYS A 240 19.04 -1.92 -1.40
CA LYS A 240 20.08 -2.62 -0.65
C LYS A 240 20.04 -4.15 -0.80
N TRP A 241 18.85 -4.74 -0.94
CA TRP A 241 18.68 -6.20 -1.05
C TRP A 241 18.52 -6.69 -2.49
N GLY A 242 18.76 -5.83 -3.47
CA GLY A 242 18.77 -6.18 -4.89
C GLY A 242 17.39 -6.53 -5.45
N LEU A 243 16.31 -5.94 -4.88
CA LEU A 243 14.98 -6.05 -5.46
C LEU A 243 14.84 -5.18 -6.71
N GLY A 244 15.56 -4.06 -6.77
CA GLY A 244 15.60 -3.10 -7.85
C GLY A 244 16.57 -1.96 -7.53
N SER A 245 16.54 -0.86 -8.31
CA SER A 245 17.41 0.29 -8.11
C SER A 245 16.64 1.58 -7.86
N ALA A 246 17.12 2.38 -6.89
CA ALA A 246 16.60 3.71 -6.59
C ALA A 246 17.34 4.83 -7.34
N SER A 247 18.57 4.60 -7.78
CA SER A 247 19.48 5.60 -8.34
C SER A 247 19.84 5.35 -9.80
N ASP A 248 20.01 4.10 -10.20
CA ASP A 248 20.31 3.72 -11.59
C ASP A 248 19.01 3.46 -12.34
N VAL A 249 18.30 4.54 -12.67
CA VAL A 249 16.97 4.51 -13.29
C VAL A 249 16.98 5.35 -14.56
N GLU A 250 16.82 4.70 -15.71
CA GLU A 250 16.54 5.36 -16.98
C GLU A 250 15.04 5.68 -17.06
N VAL A 251 14.70 6.93 -17.34
CA VAL A 251 13.31 7.37 -17.50
C VAL A 251 13.01 7.58 -18.97
N LEU A 252 12.09 6.79 -19.50
CA LEU A 252 11.60 6.89 -20.87
C LEU A 252 10.23 7.58 -20.90
N GLY A 253 9.97 8.35 -21.96
CA GLY A 253 8.67 8.99 -22.17
C GLY A 253 8.64 10.44 -21.73
N ASP A 254 7.58 10.82 -21.00
CA ASP A 254 7.32 12.21 -20.65
C ASP A 254 8.14 12.65 -19.43
N GLU A 255 8.35 13.96 -19.28
CA GLU A 255 9.05 14.52 -18.14
C GLU A 255 8.28 14.26 -16.83
N LEU A 256 9.02 13.90 -15.79
CA LEU A 256 8.45 13.60 -14.48
C LEU A 256 8.04 14.89 -13.76
N PRO A 257 6.76 15.07 -13.38
CA PRO A 257 6.36 16.23 -12.59
C PRO A 257 6.93 16.15 -11.17
N VAL A 258 7.41 17.26 -10.63
CA VAL A 258 7.88 17.38 -9.25
C VAL A 258 7.01 18.39 -8.50
N LEU A 259 6.25 17.91 -7.51
CA LEU A 259 5.29 18.71 -6.76
C LEU A 259 5.87 19.11 -5.39
N THR A 260 6.46 20.29 -5.31
CA THR A 260 7.12 20.77 -4.07
C THR A 260 6.15 21.05 -2.93
N ASP A 261 4.89 21.34 -3.27
CA ASP A 261 3.78 21.59 -2.35
C ASP A 261 3.00 20.31 -1.94
N TYR A 262 3.43 19.12 -2.41
CA TYR A 262 2.78 17.87 -2.05
C TYR A 262 2.86 17.60 -0.55
N ARG A 263 1.72 17.34 0.08
CA ARG A 263 1.61 17.16 1.54
C ARG A 263 2.00 15.75 1.96
N VAL A 264 3.28 15.56 2.22
CA VAL A 264 3.87 14.28 2.67
C VAL A 264 4.80 14.51 3.87
N ASN A 265 5.00 13.51 4.70
CA ASN A 265 5.92 13.58 5.85
C ASN A 265 7.37 13.48 5.38
N ARG A 266 8.10 14.62 5.33
CA ARG A 266 9.52 14.73 4.98
C ARG A 266 10.45 14.74 6.18
N ALA A 267 9.92 14.65 7.42
CA ALA A 267 10.77 14.67 8.59
C ALA A 267 11.77 13.50 8.57
N PRO A 268 13.06 13.71 8.90
CA PRO A 268 14.03 12.63 8.98
C PRO A 268 13.55 11.54 9.94
N ALA A 269 14.01 10.30 9.73
CA ALA A 269 13.73 9.22 10.65
C ALA A 269 14.18 9.66 12.05
N SER A 270 13.22 9.80 12.97
CA SER A 270 13.52 10.44 14.23
C SER A 270 14.56 9.63 15.01
N THR A 271 15.45 10.35 15.69
CA THR A 271 16.36 9.81 16.73
C THR A 271 15.63 9.02 17.81
N THR A 272 14.30 9.12 17.89
CA THR A 272 13.43 8.27 18.73
C THR A 272 13.50 6.78 18.39
N ARG A 273 13.99 6.41 17.21
CA ARG A 273 14.37 5.03 16.86
C ARG A 273 15.47 4.48 17.81
N ARG A 274 16.37 5.36 18.28
CA ARG A 274 17.48 5.02 19.18
C ARG A 274 17.12 5.09 20.67
N LEU A 275 16.03 5.78 21.03
CA LEU A 275 15.54 5.87 22.40
C LEU A 275 14.71 4.63 22.73
N GLY A 276 15.37 3.56 23.16
CA GLY A 276 14.76 2.29 23.56
C GLY A 276 13.82 2.36 24.76
N SER A 277 13.61 3.55 25.37
CA SER A 277 12.73 3.71 26.52
C SER A 277 11.27 3.94 26.09
N SER A 278 10.33 3.31 26.78
CA SER A 278 8.88 3.51 26.60
C SER A 278 8.49 4.98 26.77
N LEU A 279 9.14 5.68 27.70
CA LEU A 279 8.95 7.10 27.97
C LEU A 279 9.34 7.99 26.77
N GLY A 280 10.47 7.72 26.13
CA GLY A 280 10.91 8.45 24.94
C GLY A 280 9.94 8.28 23.78
N LYS A 281 9.43 7.07 23.54
CA LYS A 281 8.40 6.80 22.53
C LYS A 281 7.09 7.55 22.84
N ARG A 282 6.69 7.59 24.10
CA ARG A 282 5.45 8.27 24.55
C ARG A 282 5.49 9.79 24.32
N LEU A 283 6.63 10.42 24.59
CA LEU A 283 6.79 11.88 24.57
C LEU A 283 7.15 12.43 23.17
N LEU A 284 7.81 11.67 22.34
CA LEU A 284 8.43 12.17 21.10
C LEU A 284 7.86 11.55 19.83
N ALA A 285 7.42 10.29 19.85
CA ALA A 285 6.99 9.60 18.62
C ALA A 285 5.57 10.02 18.18
N PRO A 286 5.33 10.15 16.85
CA PRO A 286 3.99 10.35 16.31
C PRO A 286 3.04 9.25 16.78
N ARG A 287 1.78 9.62 17.03
CA ARG A 287 0.77 8.70 17.55
C ARG A 287 -0.59 8.96 16.91
N PRO A 288 -1.46 7.93 16.76
CA PRO A 288 -2.82 8.12 16.28
C PRO A 288 -3.61 8.92 17.31
N TYR A 289 -4.47 9.83 16.85
CA TYR A 289 -5.33 10.66 17.66
C TYR A 289 -6.73 10.69 17.07
N ILE A 290 -7.76 10.39 17.88
CA ILE A 290 -9.16 10.43 17.45
C ILE A 290 -9.69 11.85 17.59
N ILE A 291 -10.27 12.38 16.53
CA ILE A 291 -10.98 13.65 16.48
C ILE A 291 -12.43 13.35 16.83
N ALA A 292 -12.84 13.75 18.04
CA ALA A 292 -14.13 13.38 18.60
C ALA A 292 -15.32 13.88 17.73
N GLU A 293 -15.19 15.07 17.15
CA GLU A 293 -16.21 15.71 16.32
C GLU A 293 -16.48 14.98 14.99
N ARG A 294 -15.49 14.19 14.51
CA ARG A 294 -15.62 13.38 13.29
C ARG A 294 -15.98 11.92 13.59
N CYS A 295 -15.88 11.51 14.86
CA CYS A 295 -16.02 10.11 15.23
C CYS A 295 -17.49 9.69 15.33
N THR A 296 -17.95 8.81 14.44
CA THR A 296 -19.29 8.22 14.49
C THR A 296 -19.42 7.04 15.46
N ARG A 297 -18.34 6.71 16.16
CA ARG A 297 -18.31 5.63 17.17
C ARG A 297 -18.64 4.25 16.58
N CYS A 298 -18.28 4.02 15.32
CA CYS A 298 -18.55 2.76 14.61
C CYS A 298 -17.73 1.55 15.11
N GLY A 299 -16.73 1.73 15.98
CA GLY A 299 -15.91 0.66 16.54
C GLY A 299 -14.86 0.05 15.58
N THR A 300 -14.78 0.48 14.31
CA THR A 300 -13.83 -0.08 13.34
C THR A 300 -12.38 -0.06 13.86
N CYS A 301 -11.95 1.05 14.49
CA CYS A 301 -10.60 1.18 15.04
C CYS A 301 -10.30 0.17 16.16
N VAL A 302 -11.29 -0.16 16.98
CA VAL A 302 -11.19 -1.18 18.03
C VAL A 302 -11.07 -2.57 17.38
N HIS A 303 -11.93 -2.86 16.41
CA HIS A 303 -11.95 -4.16 15.72
C HIS A 303 -10.62 -4.47 15.02
N VAL A 304 -10.05 -3.51 14.27
CA VAL A 304 -8.83 -3.70 13.48
C VAL A 304 -7.53 -3.56 14.27
N CYS A 305 -7.59 -3.21 15.54
CA CYS A 305 -6.39 -3.14 16.37
C CYS A 305 -5.78 -4.53 16.54
N PRO A 306 -4.53 -4.77 16.05
CA PRO A 306 -3.94 -6.10 16.07
C PRO A 306 -3.33 -6.46 17.44
N VAL A 307 -3.27 -5.50 18.38
CA VAL A 307 -2.69 -5.70 19.72
C VAL A 307 -3.71 -6.37 20.63
N ASP A 308 -3.27 -7.31 21.45
CA ASP A 308 -4.09 -7.98 22.47
C ASP A 308 -3.42 -7.84 23.86
N PRO A 309 -4.10 -7.30 24.88
CA PRO A 309 -5.37 -6.56 24.82
C PRO A 309 -5.30 -5.33 23.92
N LYS A 310 -6.45 -4.92 23.35
CA LYS A 310 -6.54 -3.82 22.38
C LYS A 310 -5.86 -2.54 22.90
N ALA A 311 -5.09 -1.90 22.02
CA ALA A 311 -4.44 -0.60 22.32
C ALA A 311 -5.36 0.61 21.99
N VAL A 312 -6.50 0.38 21.39
CA VAL A 312 -7.60 1.33 21.24
C VAL A 312 -8.88 0.61 21.59
N ASP A 313 -9.64 1.17 22.57
CA ASP A 313 -10.84 0.51 23.07
C ASP A 313 -11.81 1.51 23.69
N TRP A 314 -13.00 1.05 24.02
CA TRP A 314 -14.01 1.82 24.70
C TRP A 314 -13.57 2.12 26.15
N GLN A 315 -13.94 3.31 26.67
CA GLN A 315 -13.57 3.69 28.05
C GLN A 315 -14.26 2.84 29.11
N ARG A 316 -15.46 2.32 28.79
CA ARG A 316 -16.25 1.40 29.60
C ARG A 316 -16.88 0.39 28.69
N ASP A 317 -16.95 -0.85 29.11
CA ASP A 317 -17.60 -1.92 28.38
C ASP A 317 -19.03 -1.54 28.00
N GLY A 318 -19.35 -1.66 26.70
CA GLY A 318 -20.68 -1.35 26.16
C GLY A 318 -21.07 0.13 26.10
N ASP A 319 -20.21 1.08 26.52
CA ASP A 319 -20.50 2.50 26.40
C ASP A 319 -19.98 3.10 25.09
N HIS A 320 -20.84 3.13 24.10
CA HIS A 320 -20.57 3.70 22.78
C HIS A 320 -20.99 5.17 22.65
N ARG A 321 -21.30 5.88 23.75
CA ARG A 321 -21.69 7.30 23.74
C ARG A 321 -20.51 8.24 23.52
N VAL A 322 -19.31 7.81 23.85
CA VAL A 322 -18.05 8.54 23.66
C VAL A 322 -17.13 7.81 22.71
N PRO A 323 -16.23 8.52 22.00
CA PRO A 323 -15.22 7.87 21.14
C PRO A 323 -14.33 6.90 21.92
N PRO A 324 -13.82 5.83 21.26
CA PRO A 324 -12.76 5.00 21.84
C PRO A 324 -11.51 5.82 22.18
N VAL A 325 -10.69 5.32 23.08
CA VAL A 325 -9.43 5.95 23.50
C VAL A 325 -8.24 5.06 23.21
N HIS A 326 -7.08 5.68 22.98
CA HIS A 326 -5.82 4.94 22.80
C HIS A 326 -5.09 4.80 24.12
N ASP A 327 -4.71 3.57 24.46
CA ASP A 327 -3.65 3.27 25.42
C ASP A 327 -2.30 3.36 24.70
N TYR A 328 -1.58 4.47 24.89
CA TYR A 328 -0.31 4.71 24.18
C TYR A 328 0.86 3.90 24.73
N ASP A 329 0.71 3.24 25.86
CA ASP A 329 1.74 2.33 26.40
C ASP A 329 1.68 0.97 25.69
N ARG A 330 0.49 0.51 25.30
CA ARG A 330 0.27 -0.68 24.47
C ARG A 330 0.39 -0.41 22.97
N CYS A 331 0.10 0.80 22.53
CA CYS A 331 0.03 1.14 21.11
C CYS A 331 1.38 0.99 20.40
N ILE A 332 1.47 0.03 19.47
CA ILE A 332 2.65 -0.24 18.64
C ILE A 332 2.83 0.76 17.49
N ARG A 333 1.88 1.69 17.29
CA ARG A 333 1.89 2.72 16.23
C ARG A 333 1.90 2.15 14.81
N CYS A 334 1.22 1.03 14.59
CA CYS A 334 1.01 0.46 13.26
C CYS A 334 0.09 1.29 12.38
N TYR A 335 -0.75 2.15 12.99
CA TYR A 335 -1.75 3.02 12.35
C TYR A 335 -2.89 2.29 11.64
N CYS A 336 -3.09 0.99 11.84
CA CYS A 336 -4.22 0.25 11.28
C CYS A 336 -5.57 0.91 11.61
N CYS A 337 -5.73 1.46 12.83
CA CYS A 337 -6.92 2.20 13.24
C CYS A 337 -7.15 3.46 12.38
N GLN A 338 -6.09 4.16 11.98
CA GLN A 338 -6.15 5.34 11.11
C GLN A 338 -6.46 4.94 9.66
N GLU A 339 -5.81 3.88 9.16
CA GLU A 339 -6.03 3.38 7.80
C GLU A 339 -7.47 2.92 7.57
N MET A 340 -8.08 2.28 8.57
CA MET A 340 -9.41 1.69 8.45
C MET A 340 -10.55 2.63 8.86
N CYS A 341 -10.28 3.80 9.44
CA CYS A 341 -11.31 4.73 9.89
C CYS A 341 -12.17 5.24 8.71
N PRO A 342 -13.49 4.93 8.63
CA PRO A 342 -14.34 5.36 7.52
C PRO A 342 -14.57 6.86 7.50
N GLU A 343 -14.58 7.49 8.68
CA GLU A 343 -14.88 8.92 8.86
C GLU A 343 -13.65 9.82 8.79
N ARG A 344 -12.44 9.26 8.50
CA ARG A 344 -11.18 10.01 8.57
C ARG A 344 -10.99 10.73 9.92
N ALA A 345 -11.58 10.18 10.98
CA ALA A 345 -11.57 10.74 12.31
C ALA A 345 -10.28 10.48 13.09
N ILE A 346 -9.31 9.77 12.49
CA ILE A 346 -8.02 9.49 13.12
C ILE A 346 -6.90 10.14 12.33
N GLU A 347 -6.14 10.98 13.01
CA GLU A 347 -4.94 11.63 12.46
C GLU A 347 -3.69 11.20 13.23
N VAL A 348 -2.53 11.29 12.57
CA VAL A 348 -1.25 11.07 13.23
C VAL A 348 -0.67 12.38 13.70
N LYS A 349 -0.55 12.55 15.02
CA LYS A 349 -0.04 13.78 15.64
C LYS A 349 1.29 13.53 16.35
N THR A 350 2.27 14.40 16.12
CA THR A 350 3.51 14.42 16.88
C THR A 350 3.29 15.20 18.19
N PRO A 351 3.60 14.64 19.37
CA PRO A 351 3.55 15.35 20.64
C PRO A 351 4.38 16.64 20.62
N PHE A 352 4.04 17.60 21.50
CA PHE A 352 4.70 18.92 21.53
C PHE A 352 6.21 18.83 21.64
N LEU A 353 6.74 18.03 22.57
CA LEU A 353 8.18 17.82 22.74
C LEU A 353 8.83 17.21 21.51
N GLY A 354 8.15 16.27 20.84
CA GLY A 354 8.62 15.69 19.59
C GLY A 354 8.66 16.68 18.42
N ARG A 355 7.84 17.73 18.45
CA ARG A 355 7.88 18.82 17.46
C ARG A 355 9.08 19.75 17.66
N LEU A 356 9.46 20.01 18.91
CA LEU A 356 10.62 20.86 19.24
C LEU A 356 11.96 20.23 18.81
N ILE A 357 12.10 18.90 18.94
CA ILE A 357 13.34 18.18 18.59
C ILE A 357 13.47 17.96 17.07
N ARG A 358 12.35 18.10 16.32
CA ARG A 358 12.31 17.89 14.85
C ARG A 358 12.45 19.18 14.03
N ARG A 359 12.58 20.30 14.68
CA ARG A 359 12.99 21.58 14.05
C ARG A 359 14.50 21.66 13.99
#